data_05daae1ff11fefa13599de450fae75dc
#
_entry.id   05daae1ff11fefa13599de450fae75dc
#
_cell.length_a   1.000
_cell.length_b   1.000
_cell.length_c   1.000
_cell.angle_alpha   90.00
_cell.angle_beta   90.00
_cell.angle_gamma   90.00
#
_symmetry.space_group_name_H-M   'P 1'
#
loop_
_entity.id
_entity.type
_entity.pdbx_description
1 polymer ?
#
loop_
_entity_poly.entity_id
_entity_poly.type
_entity_poly.pdbx_seq_one_letter_code
_entity_poly.pdbx_strand_id
1 'polypeptide(L)'
;LPTDIVTVEIGSKDYSVSKEKKSEDYVILKTEGNTTYVALDFIQQYTNIDYEVYDSPNRVMITCDWGKKQVATVKSDTQVRYRGGVKSPIVTDVKKKDEVIVLENEQNWKKILTKDGYIGYVKKNALKNEKTKNVTRDFTEPEYTSIKKDYTINMAWHNVTNSTANSGLQQRLADSKGLTTIVPTWFHVKDTEGNLESIASTDYVNYAHQAGLEVWAAIRDFDGGIGSNDESLQLLSYSSRRENLINQLIGAVMQVGIDGINVDFEKISKDCGVHYIQFIRELSVKCRQNGIVLSVDNYVPKGYNQQYNRKEQGVMADYVIIMGYDEHNGSSLEAGSVSSYEFVKEGIEETIKEVPAEKVINGIPFFTRLWSETPKTQEELNQEAGTEAADYPMKVTSEALGMSTARDKISQAGAETTLDETTGNNYATWEADGVTYEIWLEDATSIEPKLQLMKENKLAGTAAWALGQESSDIWDLILKYVN
;
A
#
# COMPACT_ATOMS: atom_id res chain seq x y z
N LEU A 1 -7.55 8.85 -14.56
CA LEU A 1 -8.68 9.69 -14.12
C LEU A 1 -9.42 9.01 -12.96
N PRO A 2 -10.09 9.73 -12.07
CA PRO A 2 -10.79 9.15 -10.92
C PRO A 2 -11.91 8.17 -11.27
N THR A 3 -12.63 8.45 -12.34
CA THR A 3 -13.82 7.69 -12.76
C THR A 3 -13.68 7.04 -14.13
N ASP A 4 -12.54 7.23 -14.81
CA ASP A 4 -12.37 6.79 -16.18
C ASP A 4 -11.00 6.17 -16.44
N ILE A 5 -10.96 5.21 -17.34
CA ILE A 5 -9.74 4.59 -17.84
C ILE A 5 -9.52 5.09 -19.27
N VAL A 6 -8.34 5.64 -19.53
CA VAL A 6 -7.91 6.03 -20.87
C VAL A 6 -7.16 4.86 -21.50
N THR A 7 -7.65 4.36 -22.61
CA THR A 7 -7.06 3.23 -23.35
C THR A 7 -6.60 3.69 -24.72
N VAL A 8 -5.32 3.46 -25.02
CA VAL A 8 -4.67 3.84 -26.30
C VAL A 8 -3.98 2.60 -26.88
N GLU A 9 -4.16 2.37 -28.18
CA GLU A 9 -3.44 1.34 -28.92
C GLU A 9 -2.17 1.91 -29.57
N ILE A 10 -1.09 1.14 -29.56
CA ILE A 10 0.18 1.57 -30.18
C ILE A 10 -0.02 1.78 -31.68
N GLY A 11 0.45 2.91 -32.20
CA GLY A 11 0.33 3.30 -33.59
C GLY A 11 -1.00 3.94 -33.99
N SER A 12 -1.94 4.02 -33.06
CA SER A 12 -3.25 4.62 -33.29
C SER A 12 -3.31 6.10 -32.98
N LYS A 13 -4.20 6.80 -33.68
CA LYS A 13 -4.70 8.14 -33.35
C LYS A 13 -5.95 8.08 -32.49
N ASP A 14 -6.65 6.93 -32.53
CA ASP A 14 -7.89 6.70 -31.82
C ASP A 14 -7.60 6.19 -30.42
N TYR A 15 -8.42 6.60 -29.47
CA TYR A 15 -8.38 6.17 -28.07
C TYR A 15 -9.77 6.13 -27.47
N SER A 16 -9.90 5.59 -26.29
CA SER A 16 -11.15 5.66 -25.55
C SER A 16 -10.93 6.19 -24.13
N VAL A 17 -11.92 6.92 -23.64
CA VAL A 17 -12.09 7.29 -22.23
C VAL A 17 -13.26 6.48 -21.71
N SER A 18 -12.97 5.41 -20.97
CA SER A 18 -13.95 4.37 -20.65
C SER A 18 -14.64 3.82 -21.91
N LYS A 19 -15.91 4.12 -22.14
CA LYS A 19 -16.65 3.67 -23.33
C LYS A 19 -16.73 4.71 -24.45
N GLU A 20 -16.30 5.95 -24.20
CA GLU A 20 -16.34 7.03 -25.17
C GLU A 20 -15.13 6.96 -26.10
N LYS A 21 -15.39 6.86 -27.42
CA LYS A 21 -14.34 6.87 -28.45
C LYS A 21 -13.95 8.27 -28.82
N LYS A 22 -12.64 8.53 -28.90
CA LYS A 22 -12.03 9.83 -29.25
C LYS A 22 -10.89 9.61 -30.26
N SER A 23 -10.45 10.68 -30.91
CA SER A 23 -9.35 10.65 -31.84
C SER A 23 -8.57 11.95 -31.80
N GLU A 24 -7.26 11.86 -31.98
CA GLU A 24 -6.35 13.00 -32.17
C GLU A 24 -5.95 13.12 -33.64
N ASP A 25 -5.31 14.20 -34.02
CA ASP A 25 -4.75 14.38 -35.36
C ASP A 25 -3.33 13.77 -35.52
N TYR A 26 -2.75 13.28 -34.42
CA TYR A 26 -1.43 12.65 -34.34
C TYR A 26 -1.50 11.23 -33.75
N VAL A 27 -0.44 10.44 -33.97
CA VAL A 27 -0.27 9.12 -33.34
C VAL A 27 0.10 9.33 -31.87
N ILE A 28 -0.72 8.76 -30.96
CA ILE A 28 -0.59 8.98 -29.51
C ILE A 28 0.57 8.18 -28.92
N LEU A 29 0.67 6.89 -29.26
CA LEU A 29 1.75 5.98 -28.83
C LEU A 29 2.53 5.47 -30.03
N LYS A 30 3.86 5.54 -29.97
CA LYS A 30 4.78 5.04 -31.00
C LYS A 30 5.88 4.22 -30.36
N THR A 31 6.19 3.06 -30.91
CA THR A 31 7.30 2.20 -30.47
C THR A 31 8.46 2.27 -31.47
N GLU A 32 9.67 2.48 -30.99
CA GLU A 32 10.91 2.40 -31.76
C GLU A 32 11.90 1.48 -31.01
N GLY A 33 12.21 0.34 -31.60
CA GLY A 33 12.93 -0.73 -30.90
C GLY A 33 12.16 -1.20 -29.65
N ASN A 34 12.79 -1.13 -28.48
CA ASN A 34 12.18 -1.50 -27.19
C ASN A 34 11.63 -0.30 -26.42
N THR A 35 11.57 0.88 -27.04
CA THR A 35 11.11 2.11 -26.36
C THR A 35 9.76 2.54 -26.89
N THR A 36 8.80 2.72 -26.01
CA THR A 36 7.50 3.32 -26.35
C THR A 36 7.50 4.79 -25.97
N TYR A 37 7.14 5.63 -26.94
CA TYR A 37 6.99 7.07 -26.78
C TYR A 37 5.51 7.43 -26.75
N VAL A 38 5.18 8.43 -25.94
CA VAL A 38 3.86 9.03 -25.88
C VAL A 38 3.93 10.50 -26.28
N ALA A 39 2.93 10.96 -27.04
CA ALA A 39 2.86 12.37 -27.45
C ALA A 39 2.67 13.27 -26.22
N LEU A 40 3.50 14.33 -26.10
CA LEU A 40 3.41 15.28 -24.98
C LEU A 40 2.08 16.04 -24.99
N ASP A 41 1.53 16.36 -26.16
CA ASP A 41 0.20 16.98 -26.27
C ASP A 41 -0.89 16.13 -25.64
N PHE A 42 -0.78 14.81 -25.77
CA PHE A 42 -1.72 13.89 -25.13
C PHE A 42 -1.56 13.85 -23.61
N ILE A 43 -0.32 13.76 -23.12
CA ILE A 43 -0.02 13.79 -21.68
C ILE A 43 -0.51 15.10 -21.05
N GLN A 44 -0.33 16.24 -21.74
CA GLN A 44 -0.73 17.55 -21.27
C GLN A 44 -2.25 17.70 -21.06
N GLN A 45 -3.07 16.90 -21.75
CA GLN A 45 -4.53 16.91 -21.55
C GLN A 45 -4.93 16.31 -20.18
N TYR A 46 -4.15 15.37 -19.64
CA TYR A 46 -4.49 14.61 -18.44
C TYR A 46 -3.59 14.88 -17.24
N THR A 47 -2.54 15.70 -17.44
CA THR A 47 -1.57 16.03 -16.38
C THR A 47 -1.27 17.52 -16.36
N ASN A 48 -0.97 18.05 -15.17
CA ASN A 48 -0.64 19.46 -14.99
C ASN A 48 0.81 19.76 -15.41
N ILE A 49 1.12 19.52 -16.69
CA ILE A 49 2.41 19.87 -17.30
C ILE A 49 2.21 20.87 -18.42
N ASP A 50 3.25 21.67 -18.68
CA ASP A 50 3.38 22.48 -19.89
C ASP A 50 4.74 22.23 -20.51
N TYR A 51 4.89 22.41 -21.83
CA TYR A 51 6.16 22.19 -22.47
C TYR A 51 6.43 23.16 -23.61
N GLU A 52 7.71 23.44 -23.82
CA GLU A 52 8.21 24.23 -24.92
C GLU A 52 9.35 23.50 -25.64
N VAL A 53 9.38 23.57 -26.97
CA VAL A 53 10.41 22.94 -27.81
C VAL A 53 11.34 24.01 -28.37
N TYR A 54 12.63 23.77 -28.30
CA TYR A 54 13.67 24.66 -28.79
C TYR A 54 14.62 23.92 -29.75
N ASP A 55 14.95 24.53 -30.87
CA ASP A 55 15.76 23.89 -31.93
C ASP A 55 17.28 24.13 -31.77
N SER A 56 17.70 25.14 -31.03
CA SER A 56 19.13 25.50 -30.93
C SER A 56 19.59 25.75 -29.50
N PRO A 57 20.17 24.75 -28.83
CA PRO A 57 20.23 23.33 -29.21
C PRO A 57 18.85 22.65 -29.09
N ASN A 58 18.69 21.55 -29.79
CA ASN A 58 17.45 20.74 -29.65
C ASN A 58 17.22 20.34 -28.20
N ARG A 59 16.12 20.80 -27.61
CA ARG A 59 15.72 20.49 -26.24
C ARG A 59 14.22 20.70 -26.03
N VAL A 60 13.67 20.03 -25.05
CA VAL A 60 12.31 20.23 -24.57
C VAL A 60 12.39 20.68 -23.11
N MET A 61 11.72 21.78 -22.79
CA MET A 61 11.53 22.22 -21.42
C MET A 61 10.13 21.79 -20.98
N ILE A 62 10.07 20.96 -19.93
CA ILE A 62 8.81 20.52 -19.34
C ILE A 62 8.65 21.21 -17.99
N THR A 63 7.57 21.96 -17.81
CA THR A 63 7.18 22.58 -16.56
C THR A 63 6.14 21.70 -15.87
N CYS A 64 6.46 21.19 -14.68
CA CYS A 64 5.58 20.36 -13.86
C CYS A 64 5.49 20.82 -12.41
N ASP A 65 6.17 21.93 -12.06
CA ASP A 65 6.19 22.51 -10.71
C ASP A 65 5.60 23.91 -10.76
N TRP A 66 4.42 24.05 -10.18
CA TRP A 66 3.58 25.25 -10.17
C TRP A 66 3.55 25.91 -8.78
N GLY A 67 2.88 27.05 -8.66
CA GLY A 67 2.68 27.76 -7.42
C GLY A 67 3.66 28.93 -7.21
N LYS A 68 3.98 29.23 -5.95
CA LYS A 68 4.78 30.40 -5.59
C LYS A 68 6.26 30.23 -5.95
N LYS A 69 6.75 31.06 -6.86
CA LYS A 69 8.16 31.11 -7.29
C LYS A 69 8.77 32.44 -6.93
N GLN A 70 10.05 32.44 -6.54
CA GLN A 70 10.82 33.67 -6.41
C GLN A 70 11.29 34.09 -7.81
N VAL A 71 10.88 35.26 -8.27
CA VAL A 71 11.28 35.81 -9.56
C VAL A 71 12.06 37.09 -9.38
N ALA A 72 12.93 37.38 -10.34
CA ALA A 72 13.71 38.60 -10.39
C ALA A 72 13.83 39.11 -11.81
N THR A 73 14.10 40.41 -11.98
CA THR A 73 14.33 41.05 -13.27
C THR A 73 15.80 41.29 -13.48
N VAL A 74 16.31 40.98 -14.67
CA VAL A 74 17.69 41.25 -15.08
C VAL A 74 17.88 42.77 -15.28
N LYS A 75 18.90 43.34 -14.64
CA LYS A 75 19.19 44.77 -14.66
C LYS A 75 19.79 45.26 -16.01
N SER A 76 20.71 44.46 -16.54
CA SER A 76 21.44 44.70 -17.77
C SER A 76 21.84 43.35 -18.37
N ASP A 77 22.11 43.30 -19.64
CA ASP A 77 22.60 42.12 -20.34
C ASP A 77 23.74 41.48 -19.54
N THR A 78 23.63 40.20 -19.27
CA THR A 78 24.59 39.45 -18.49
C THR A 78 24.62 37.97 -18.86
N GLN A 79 25.69 37.28 -18.43
CA GLN A 79 25.95 35.88 -18.74
C GLN A 79 25.45 34.98 -17.58
N VAL A 80 24.74 33.94 -17.96
CA VAL A 80 24.43 32.83 -17.06
C VAL A 80 25.56 31.81 -17.13
N ARG A 81 26.12 31.44 -15.99
CA ARG A 81 27.30 30.58 -15.91
C ARG A 81 26.95 29.25 -15.26
N TYR A 82 27.74 28.22 -15.62
CA TYR A 82 27.52 26.83 -15.10
C TYR A 82 27.68 26.75 -13.57
N ARG A 83 28.58 27.54 -12.98
CA ARG A 83 28.80 27.67 -11.53
C ARG A 83 28.96 29.13 -11.15
N GLY A 84 28.78 29.42 -9.86
CA GLY A 84 29.00 30.75 -9.27
C GLY A 84 30.48 31.18 -9.30
N GLY A 85 30.94 31.70 -10.45
CA GLY A 85 32.33 32.18 -10.64
C GLY A 85 32.57 32.81 -12.00
N VAL A 86 33.36 33.90 -12.04
CA VAL A 86 33.65 34.64 -13.27
C VAL A 86 34.45 33.84 -14.32
N LYS A 87 35.12 32.78 -13.87
CA LYS A 87 35.87 31.85 -14.75
C LYS A 87 35.06 30.62 -15.16
N SER A 88 33.84 30.48 -14.63
CA SER A 88 32.96 29.34 -14.99
C SER A 88 32.46 29.48 -16.42
N PRO A 89 32.28 28.38 -17.17
CA PRO A 89 31.72 28.37 -18.50
C PRO A 89 30.40 29.13 -18.60
N ILE A 90 30.18 29.80 -19.72
CA ILE A 90 28.91 30.48 -20.02
C ILE A 90 27.93 29.42 -20.53
N VAL A 91 26.73 29.39 -20.00
CA VAL A 91 25.61 28.51 -20.40
C VAL A 91 24.75 29.23 -21.45
N THR A 92 24.37 30.47 -21.16
CA THR A 92 23.56 31.33 -22.04
C THR A 92 23.71 32.80 -21.64
N ASP A 93 23.16 33.71 -22.45
CA ASP A 93 23.02 35.11 -22.11
C ASP A 93 21.58 35.46 -21.77
N VAL A 94 21.38 36.35 -20.79
CA VAL A 94 20.09 36.95 -20.48
C VAL A 94 20.11 38.44 -20.71
N LYS A 95 19.00 38.98 -21.18
CA LYS A 95 18.87 40.37 -21.56
C LYS A 95 18.31 41.26 -20.48
N LYS A 96 18.58 42.53 -20.54
CA LYS A 96 17.95 43.55 -19.67
C LYS A 96 16.44 43.44 -19.76
N LYS A 97 15.78 43.39 -18.58
CA LYS A 97 14.33 43.21 -18.36
C LYS A 97 13.84 41.79 -18.45
N ASP A 98 14.65 40.80 -18.78
CA ASP A 98 14.22 39.41 -18.68
C ASP A 98 13.79 39.09 -17.25
N GLU A 99 12.69 38.36 -17.10
CA GLU A 99 12.28 37.79 -15.83
C GLU A 99 12.87 36.38 -15.69
N VAL A 100 13.47 36.08 -14.56
CA VAL A 100 14.08 34.78 -14.26
C VAL A 100 13.55 34.25 -12.94
N ILE A 101 13.46 32.94 -12.80
CA ILE A 101 13.12 32.31 -11.52
C ILE A 101 14.41 32.13 -10.72
N VAL A 102 14.40 32.54 -9.46
CA VAL A 102 15.51 32.36 -8.53
C VAL A 102 15.33 31.03 -7.82
N LEU A 103 16.23 30.08 -8.06
CA LEU A 103 16.21 28.74 -7.48
C LEU A 103 16.92 28.69 -6.14
N GLU A 104 18.14 29.30 -6.08
CA GLU A 104 18.98 29.28 -4.89
C GLU A 104 19.70 30.63 -4.70
N ASN A 105 19.98 30.98 -3.44
CA ASN A 105 20.74 32.17 -3.09
C ASN A 105 22.09 31.76 -2.49
N GLU A 106 23.18 32.09 -3.16
CA GLU A 106 24.55 31.97 -2.66
C GLU A 106 25.10 33.34 -2.26
N GLN A 107 26.29 33.38 -1.65
CA GLN A 107 26.85 34.61 -1.09
C GLN A 107 26.91 35.77 -2.11
N ASN A 108 27.49 35.54 -3.31
CA ASN A 108 27.68 36.55 -4.36
C ASN A 108 26.95 36.21 -5.67
N TRP A 109 26.30 35.03 -5.74
CA TRP A 109 25.66 34.51 -6.92
C TRP A 109 24.24 34.07 -6.60
N LYS A 110 23.42 33.99 -7.66
CA LYS A 110 22.10 33.34 -7.59
C LYS A 110 22.01 32.31 -8.69
N LYS A 111 21.53 31.12 -8.34
CA LYS A 111 21.14 30.10 -9.30
C LYS A 111 19.77 30.47 -9.83
N ILE A 112 19.64 30.53 -11.12
CA ILE A 112 18.41 30.95 -11.79
C ILE A 112 17.99 29.92 -12.84
N LEU A 113 16.70 29.94 -13.15
CA LEU A 113 16.11 29.33 -14.34
C LEU A 113 15.66 30.46 -15.27
N THR A 114 16.14 30.42 -16.49
CA THR A 114 15.76 31.37 -17.56
C THR A 114 14.42 30.97 -18.17
N LYS A 115 13.77 31.90 -18.89
CA LYS A 115 12.50 31.63 -19.56
C LYS A 115 12.59 30.45 -20.54
N ASP A 116 13.74 30.33 -21.21
CA ASP A 116 14.01 29.27 -22.20
C ASP A 116 14.67 28.02 -21.61
N GLY A 117 14.56 27.82 -20.27
CA GLY A 117 14.88 26.56 -19.59
C GLY A 117 16.35 26.33 -19.24
N TYR A 118 17.23 27.33 -19.34
CA TYR A 118 18.61 27.21 -18.88
C TYR A 118 18.70 27.42 -17.36
N ILE A 119 19.42 26.53 -16.70
CA ILE A 119 19.76 26.66 -15.27
C ILE A 119 21.23 27.04 -15.14
N GLY A 120 21.51 28.06 -14.34
CA GLY A 120 22.87 28.48 -14.05
C GLY A 120 22.94 29.69 -13.13
N TYR A 121 24.09 30.30 -13.03
CA TYR A 121 24.38 31.31 -12.03
C TYR A 121 24.61 32.67 -12.65
N VAL A 122 24.01 33.69 -12.04
CA VAL A 122 24.27 35.11 -12.33
C VAL A 122 24.77 35.81 -11.05
N LYS A 123 25.54 36.92 -11.21
CA LYS A 123 25.91 37.73 -10.04
C LYS A 123 24.68 38.29 -9.38
N LYS A 124 24.64 38.29 -8.04
CA LYS A 124 23.52 38.78 -7.22
C LYS A 124 23.12 40.21 -7.62
N ASN A 125 24.08 41.07 -7.89
CA ASN A 125 23.85 42.46 -8.29
C ASN A 125 23.35 42.65 -9.74
N ALA A 126 23.32 41.59 -10.53
CA ALA A 126 22.77 41.64 -11.91
C ALA A 126 21.21 41.54 -11.89
N LEU A 127 20.64 41.22 -10.77
CA LEU A 127 19.16 41.07 -10.57
C LEU A 127 18.60 42.25 -9.75
N LYS A 128 17.31 42.51 -9.94
CA LYS A 128 16.50 43.49 -9.19
C LYS A 128 15.05 43.06 -9.13
N ASN A 129 14.25 43.80 -8.34
CA ASN A 129 12.79 43.60 -8.23
C ASN A 129 12.42 42.17 -7.90
N GLU A 130 13.13 41.59 -6.92
CA GLU A 130 12.79 40.26 -6.43
C GLU A 130 11.42 40.28 -5.78
N LYS A 131 10.58 39.31 -6.19
CA LYS A 131 9.22 39.16 -5.65
C LYS A 131 8.77 37.71 -5.76
N THR A 132 7.80 37.37 -4.95
CA THR A 132 7.08 36.10 -5.12
C THR A 132 6.00 36.27 -6.20
N LYS A 133 5.99 35.37 -7.18
CA LYS A 133 4.98 35.31 -8.24
C LYS A 133 4.31 33.94 -8.19
N ASN A 134 3.01 33.91 -8.31
CA ASN A 134 2.29 32.65 -8.46
C ASN A 134 2.30 32.27 -9.96
N VAL A 135 2.91 31.13 -10.27
CA VAL A 135 2.96 30.57 -11.63
C VAL A 135 1.94 29.45 -11.69
N THR A 136 0.96 29.58 -12.55
CA THR A 136 -0.14 28.63 -12.69
C THR A 136 -0.36 28.30 -14.17
N ARG A 137 -0.92 27.14 -14.42
CA ARG A 137 -1.53 26.74 -15.67
C ARG A 137 -3.05 26.62 -15.45
N ASP A 138 -3.82 26.84 -16.49
CA ASP A 138 -5.25 26.56 -16.49
C ASP A 138 -5.46 25.03 -16.63
N PHE A 139 -5.45 24.35 -15.48
CA PHE A 139 -5.64 22.91 -15.37
C PHE A 139 -6.37 22.61 -14.07
N THR A 140 -7.45 21.86 -14.19
CA THR A 140 -8.19 21.38 -13.03
C THR A 140 -7.64 20.00 -12.63
N GLU A 141 -6.99 19.95 -11.48
CA GLU A 141 -6.53 18.66 -10.92
C GLU A 141 -7.73 17.74 -10.71
N PRO A 142 -7.65 16.47 -11.15
CA PRO A 142 -8.71 15.51 -10.90
C PRO A 142 -8.83 15.23 -9.39
N GLU A 143 -10.06 15.28 -8.88
CA GLU A 143 -10.34 14.99 -7.47
C GLU A 143 -10.66 13.50 -7.30
N TYR A 144 -9.88 12.82 -6.47
CA TYR A 144 -10.09 11.41 -6.12
C TYR A 144 -10.95 11.33 -4.86
N THR A 145 -12.21 10.98 -5.04
CA THR A 145 -13.15 10.75 -3.94
C THR A 145 -12.97 9.37 -3.33
N SER A 146 -13.27 9.24 -2.03
CA SER A 146 -13.25 7.97 -1.30
C SER A 146 -14.60 7.73 -0.63
N ILE A 147 -15.01 6.48 -0.54
CA ILE A 147 -16.16 6.07 0.27
C ILE A 147 -15.68 6.10 1.72
N LYS A 148 -16.18 7.06 2.51
CA LYS A 148 -15.83 7.21 3.92
C LYS A 148 -16.99 6.77 4.80
N LYS A 149 -16.71 5.93 5.77
CA LYS A 149 -17.69 5.56 6.80
C LYS A 149 -17.74 6.64 7.89
N ASP A 150 -18.90 6.83 8.48
CA ASP A 150 -19.17 7.80 9.55
C ASP A 150 -19.02 7.17 10.95
N TYR A 151 -18.51 5.94 11.01
CA TYR A 151 -18.23 5.17 12.23
C TYR A 151 -16.81 4.62 12.21
N THR A 152 -16.28 4.28 13.37
CA THR A 152 -14.98 3.57 13.47
C THR A 152 -15.14 2.14 12.99
N ILE A 153 -14.34 1.75 11.99
CA ILE A 153 -14.41 0.42 11.41
C ILE A 153 -13.84 -0.60 12.43
N ASN A 154 -14.64 -1.61 12.72
CA ASN A 154 -14.21 -2.82 13.40
C ASN A 154 -14.42 -3.99 12.45
N MET A 155 -13.33 -4.46 11.85
CA MET A 155 -13.33 -5.44 10.79
C MET A 155 -12.74 -6.77 11.28
N ALA A 156 -13.21 -7.89 10.74
CA ALA A 156 -12.55 -9.18 10.97
C ALA A 156 -12.51 -9.99 9.68
N TRP A 157 -11.36 -10.58 9.39
CA TRP A 157 -11.26 -11.60 8.35
C TRP A 157 -11.87 -12.91 8.81
N HIS A 158 -12.67 -13.50 7.95
CA HIS A 158 -13.18 -14.85 8.11
C HIS A 158 -12.48 -15.77 7.11
N ASN A 159 -11.58 -16.61 7.59
CA ASN A 159 -10.85 -17.56 6.74
C ASN A 159 -11.81 -18.68 6.28
N VAL A 160 -12.41 -18.47 5.11
CA VAL A 160 -13.36 -19.40 4.48
C VAL A 160 -12.58 -20.25 3.48
N THR A 161 -12.31 -21.50 3.83
CA THR A 161 -11.45 -22.40 3.02
C THR A 161 -12.20 -23.20 1.95
N ASN A 162 -13.53 -23.24 2.03
CA ASN A 162 -14.38 -23.94 1.07
C ASN A 162 -15.83 -23.45 1.14
N SER A 163 -16.65 -23.79 0.15
CA SER A 163 -18.05 -23.35 0.08
C SER A 163 -18.93 -23.82 1.26
N THR A 164 -18.60 -24.95 1.89
CA THR A 164 -19.34 -25.46 3.06
C THR A 164 -19.07 -24.58 4.31
N ALA A 165 -17.86 -24.00 4.43
CA ALA A 165 -17.49 -23.15 5.55
C ALA A 165 -18.34 -21.86 5.60
N ASN A 166 -18.94 -21.43 4.48
CA ASN A 166 -19.85 -20.28 4.45
C ASN A 166 -21.03 -20.43 5.41
N SER A 167 -21.53 -21.63 5.64
CA SER A 167 -22.65 -21.88 6.58
C SER A 167 -22.29 -21.69 8.05
N GLY A 168 -21.01 -21.62 8.39
CA GLY A 168 -20.52 -21.44 9.75
C GLY A 168 -20.57 -20.01 10.29
N LEU A 169 -20.94 -19.01 9.48
CA LEU A 169 -20.91 -17.59 9.85
C LEU A 169 -21.66 -17.30 11.14
N GLN A 170 -22.89 -17.82 11.30
CA GLN A 170 -23.71 -17.60 12.48
C GLN A 170 -23.01 -17.99 13.78
N GLN A 171 -22.34 -19.14 13.78
CA GLN A 171 -21.60 -19.63 14.94
C GLN A 171 -20.36 -18.74 15.21
N ARG A 172 -19.69 -18.28 14.15
CA ARG A 172 -18.51 -17.41 14.28
C ARG A 172 -18.85 -16.03 14.84
N LEU A 173 -20.03 -15.53 14.56
CA LEU A 173 -20.49 -14.23 15.06
C LEU A 173 -21.12 -14.27 16.45
N ALA A 174 -21.33 -15.46 17.03
CA ALA A 174 -22.12 -15.61 18.27
C ALA A 174 -21.61 -14.77 19.46
N ASP A 175 -20.29 -14.65 19.59
CA ASP A 175 -19.63 -13.91 20.66
C ASP A 175 -19.09 -12.52 20.21
N SER A 176 -19.19 -12.18 18.92
CA SER A 176 -18.67 -10.90 18.41
C SER A 176 -19.51 -9.72 18.88
N LYS A 177 -18.84 -8.61 19.22
CA LYS A 177 -19.50 -7.36 19.65
C LYS A 177 -18.87 -6.18 18.93
N GLY A 178 -19.73 -5.26 18.45
CA GLY A 178 -19.28 -4.03 17.79
C GLY A 178 -18.58 -4.25 16.44
N LEU A 179 -18.63 -5.46 15.88
CA LEU A 179 -18.16 -5.73 14.53
C LEU A 179 -19.01 -4.91 13.53
N THR A 180 -18.37 -4.28 12.57
CA THR A 180 -19.04 -3.49 11.51
C THR A 180 -18.89 -4.12 10.15
N THR A 181 -17.80 -4.84 9.95
CA THR A 181 -17.40 -5.35 8.62
C THR A 181 -16.80 -6.74 8.75
N ILE A 182 -17.21 -7.64 7.88
CA ILE A 182 -16.64 -8.99 7.79
C ILE A 182 -15.99 -9.20 6.41
N VAL A 183 -14.81 -9.85 6.44
CA VAL A 183 -14.00 -10.06 5.23
C VAL A 183 -13.79 -11.55 5.00
N PRO A 184 -14.71 -12.21 4.27
CA PRO A 184 -14.51 -13.60 3.90
C PRO A 184 -13.42 -13.73 2.81
N THR A 185 -12.58 -14.76 2.92
CA THR A 185 -11.50 -15.05 1.97
C THR A 185 -12.03 -15.83 0.76
N TRP A 186 -12.82 -15.19 -0.09
CA TRP A 186 -13.63 -15.87 -1.12
C TRP A 186 -13.03 -15.93 -2.50
N PHE A 187 -12.18 -14.97 -2.83
CA PHE A 187 -11.67 -14.83 -4.18
C PHE A 187 -10.19 -15.18 -4.25
N HIS A 188 -9.84 -15.99 -5.25
CA HIS A 188 -8.46 -16.32 -5.57
C HIS A 188 -8.20 -16.08 -7.05
N VAL A 189 -7.00 -15.66 -7.38
CA VAL A 189 -6.55 -15.65 -8.76
C VAL A 189 -6.28 -17.08 -9.19
N LYS A 190 -6.99 -17.53 -10.21
CA LYS A 190 -6.95 -18.92 -10.69
C LYS A 190 -5.72 -19.21 -11.53
N ASP A 191 -5.30 -18.25 -12.35
CA ASP A 191 -4.19 -18.41 -13.28
C ASP A 191 -3.64 -17.04 -13.73
N THR A 192 -2.54 -17.07 -14.47
CA THR A 192 -1.86 -15.86 -14.98
C THR A 192 -2.61 -15.16 -16.11
N GLU A 193 -3.70 -15.73 -16.64
CA GLU A 193 -4.57 -15.08 -17.64
C GLU A 193 -5.65 -14.20 -16.99
N GLY A 194 -5.67 -14.14 -15.65
CA GLY A 194 -6.60 -13.30 -14.89
C GLY A 194 -7.99 -13.93 -14.72
N ASN A 195 -8.07 -15.26 -14.73
CA ASN A 195 -9.30 -15.94 -14.36
C ASN A 195 -9.48 -15.92 -12.84
N LEU A 196 -10.73 -15.77 -12.41
CA LEU A 196 -11.11 -15.70 -10.99
C LEU A 196 -11.64 -17.06 -10.54
N GLU A 197 -11.25 -17.47 -9.33
CA GLU A 197 -11.92 -18.53 -8.58
C GLU A 197 -12.72 -17.90 -7.43
N SER A 198 -13.96 -18.36 -7.22
CA SER A 198 -14.88 -17.77 -6.25
C SER A 198 -15.67 -18.85 -5.52
N ILE A 199 -15.75 -18.69 -4.20
CA ILE A 199 -16.65 -19.45 -3.31
C ILE A 199 -17.65 -18.54 -2.60
N ALA A 200 -17.89 -17.34 -3.15
CA ALA A 200 -18.79 -16.34 -2.59
C ALA A 200 -20.23 -16.89 -2.48
N SER A 201 -20.95 -16.47 -1.43
CA SER A 201 -22.27 -16.96 -1.09
C SER A 201 -23.25 -15.81 -0.81
N THR A 202 -24.34 -15.79 -1.58
CA THR A 202 -25.44 -14.82 -1.37
C THR A 202 -26.11 -15.02 0.00
N ASP A 203 -26.26 -16.28 0.46
CA ASP A 203 -26.85 -16.55 1.78
C ASP A 203 -26.00 -15.99 2.90
N TYR A 204 -24.67 -16.08 2.77
CA TYR A 204 -23.73 -15.48 3.72
C TYR A 204 -23.87 -13.94 3.76
N VAL A 205 -23.89 -13.29 2.59
CA VAL A 205 -24.07 -11.83 2.50
C VAL A 205 -25.39 -11.40 3.11
N ASN A 206 -26.49 -12.09 2.79
CA ASN A 206 -27.81 -11.80 3.35
C ASN A 206 -27.81 -11.94 4.88
N TYR A 207 -27.15 -12.97 5.43
CA TYR A 207 -27.03 -13.14 6.87
C TYR A 207 -26.19 -12.03 7.51
N ALA A 208 -25.06 -11.68 6.93
CA ALA A 208 -24.20 -10.60 7.41
C ALA A 208 -24.96 -9.24 7.43
N HIS A 209 -25.69 -8.92 6.35
CA HIS A 209 -26.51 -7.71 6.28
C HIS A 209 -27.64 -7.71 7.32
N GLN A 210 -28.30 -8.86 7.57
CA GLN A 210 -29.29 -8.97 8.62
C GLN A 210 -28.69 -8.77 10.03
N ALA A 211 -27.43 -9.13 10.20
CA ALA A 211 -26.67 -8.88 11.43
C ALA A 211 -26.12 -7.42 11.52
N GLY A 212 -26.36 -6.58 10.51
CA GLY A 212 -25.90 -5.20 10.46
C GLY A 212 -24.44 -5.04 10.03
N LEU A 213 -23.85 -6.04 9.38
CA LEU A 213 -22.45 -6.05 8.92
C LEU A 213 -22.36 -5.76 7.43
N GLU A 214 -21.36 -4.98 7.03
CA GLU A 214 -20.92 -4.96 5.64
C GLU A 214 -20.01 -6.16 5.33
N VAL A 215 -20.02 -6.60 4.08
CA VAL A 215 -19.17 -7.67 3.57
C VAL A 215 -18.16 -7.10 2.58
N TRP A 216 -16.86 -7.14 2.94
CA TRP A 216 -15.76 -6.76 2.04
C TRP A 216 -14.96 -8.01 1.71
N ALA A 217 -15.25 -8.64 0.59
CA ALA A 217 -14.65 -9.93 0.26
C ALA A 217 -13.18 -9.80 -0.16
N ALA A 218 -12.33 -10.65 0.41
CA ALA A 218 -10.90 -10.68 0.06
C ALA A 218 -10.66 -11.37 -1.27
N ILE A 219 -9.72 -10.79 -2.06
CA ILE A 219 -9.08 -11.43 -3.21
C ILE A 219 -7.59 -11.58 -2.93
N ARG A 220 -7.05 -12.81 -3.16
CA ARG A 220 -5.67 -13.17 -2.85
C ARG A 220 -4.91 -13.70 -4.07
N ASP A 221 -3.59 -13.46 -4.10
CA ASP A 221 -2.65 -13.97 -5.11
C ASP A 221 -1.83 -15.18 -4.59
N PHE A 222 -2.37 -15.88 -3.61
CA PHE A 222 -1.83 -17.10 -3.00
C PHE A 222 -2.97 -18.04 -2.56
N ASP A 223 -2.64 -19.26 -2.14
CA ASP A 223 -3.60 -20.31 -1.76
C ASP A 223 -4.64 -20.66 -2.83
N GLY A 224 -4.39 -20.28 -4.09
CA GLY A 224 -5.25 -20.53 -5.24
C GLY A 224 -4.48 -21.17 -6.39
N GLY A 225 -4.84 -20.81 -7.62
CA GLY A 225 -4.18 -21.30 -8.83
C GLY A 225 -2.82 -20.66 -9.11
N ILE A 226 -2.51 -19.49 -8.48
CA ILE A 226 -1.19 -18.86 -8.47
C ILE A 226 -0.68 -18.76 -7.03
N GLY A 227 0.62 -18.58 -6.84
CA GLY A 227 1.22 -18.48 -5.51
C GLY A 227 2.67 -18.03 -5.50
N SER A 228 3.19 -17.52 -6.62
CA SER A 228 4.56 -17.04 -6.74
C SER A 228 4.64 -15.60 -7.25
N ASN A 229 5.76 -14.93 -6.94
CA ASN A 229 6.03 -13.58 -7.42
C ASN A 229 6.06 -13.48 -8.96
N ASP A 230 6.55 -14.53 -9.62
CA ASP A 230 6.65 -14.59 -11.09
C ASP A 230 5.26 -14.70 -11.73
N GLU A 231 4.36 -15.46 -11.13
CA GLU A 231 2.98 -15.60 -11.62
C GLU A 231 2.20 -14.30 -11.43
N SER A 232 2.35 -13.61 -10.28
CA SER A 232 1.76 -12.29 -10.05
C SER A 232 2.31 -11.25 -11.03
N LEU A 233 3.61 -11.28 -11.34
CA LEU A 233 4.20 -10.43 -12.37
C LEU A 233 3.63 -10.74 -13.76
N GLN A 234 3.51 -12.01 -14.14
CA GLN A 234 2.94 -12.43 -15.43
C GLN A 234 1.48 -11.97 -15.56
N LEU A 235 0.68 -12.11 -14.50
CA LEU A 235 -0.69 -11.63 -14.46
C LEU A 235 -0.76 -10.12 -14.65
N LEU A 236 -0.06 -9.38 -13.79
CA LEU A 236 -0.27 -7.95 -13.63
C LEU A 236 0.43 -7.10 -14.69
N SER A 237 1.42 -7.63 -15.41
CA SER A 237 2.14 -6.89 -16.46
C SER A 237 1.34 -6.67 -17.75
N TYR A 238 0.25 -7.40 -17.97
CA TYR A 238 -0.59 -7.29 -19.16
C TYR A 238 -1.94 -6.63 -18.85
N SER A 239 -2.26 -5.55 -19.56
CA SER A 239 -3.53 -4.82 -19.37
C SER A 239 -4.77 -5.70 -19.61
N SER A 240 -4.74 -6.59 -20.62
CA SER A 240 -5.84 -7.51 -20.91
C SER A 240 -6.11 -8.51 -19.77
N ARG A 241 -5.06 -8.96 -19.09
CA ARG A 241 -5.17 -9.91 -17.96
C ARG A 241 -5.71 -9.21 -16.71
N ARG A 242 -5.21 -8.00 -16.41
CA ARG A 242 -5.77 -7.17 -15.33
C ARG A 242 -7.24 -6.84 -15.59
N GLU A 243 -7.58 -6.45 -16.82
CA GLU A 243 -8.97 -6.15 -17.21
C GLU A 243 -9.88 -7.37 -17.04
N ASN A 244 -9.41 -8.57 -17.47
CA ASN A 244 -10.13 -9.82 -17.30
C ASN A 244 -10.43 -10.11 -15.82
N LEU A 245 -9.41 -10.03 -14.96
CA LEU A 245 -9.56 -10.25 -13.51
C LEU A 245 -10.54 -9.25 -12.88
N ILE A 246 -10.35 -7.95 -13.16
CA ILE A 246 -11.19 -6.89 -12.63
C ILE A 246 -12.66 -7.07 -13.07
N ASN A 247 -12.91 -7.37 -14.32
CA ASN A 247 -14.28 -7.53 -14.82
C ASN A 247 -14.99 -8.74 -14.18
N GLN A 248 -14.29 -9.87 -14.00
CA GLN A 248 -14.83 -11.04 -13.32
C GLN A 248 -15.10 -10.74 -11.83
N LEU A 249 -14.14 -10.08 -11.14
CA LEU A 249 -14.26 -9.72 -9.73
C LEU A 249 -15.46 -8.78 -9.48
N ILE A 250 -15.55 -7.68 -10.23
CA ILE A 250 -16.68 -6.75 -10.14
C ILE A 250 -18.01 -7.44 -10.45
N GLY A 251 -18.03 -8.31 -11.48
CA GLY A 251 -19.21 -9.10 -11.82
C GLY A 251 -19.66 -10.01 -10.68
N ALA A 252 -18.74 -10.72 -10.04
CA ALA A 252 -19.01 -11.59 -8.89
C ALA A 252 -19.51 -10.80 -7.66
N VAL A 253 -18.85 -9.69 -7.36
CA VAL A 253 -19.21 -8.78 -6.24
C VAL A 253 -20.65 -8.28 -6.41
N MET A 254 -20.98 -7.76 -7.60
CA MET A 254 -22.33 -7.24 -7.88
C MET A 254 -23.40 -8.35 -7.87
N GLN A 255 -23.07 -9.54 -8.38
CA GLN A 255 -24.00 -10.67 -8.45
C GLN A 255 -24.40 -11.15 -7.04
N VAL A 256 -23.48 -11.14 -6.09
CA VAL A 256 -23.68 -11.65 -4.73
C VAL A 256 -24.18 -10.55 -3.76
N GLY A 257 -24.02 -9.28 -4.13
CA GLY A 257 -24.40 -8.13 -3.30
C GLY A 257 -23.38 -7.77 -2.23
N ILE A 258 -22.08 -7.94 -2.53
CA ILE A 258 -20.94 -7.62 -1.67
C ILE A 258 -20.73 -6.10 -1.65
N ASP A 259 -20.40 -5.52 -0.49
CA ASP A 259 -20.28 -4.07 -0.28
C ASP A 259 -18.88 -3.52 -0.62
N GLY A 260 -17.86 -4.37 -0.51
CA GLY A 260 -16.46 -3.96 -0.73
C GLY A 260 -15.57 -5.09 -1.22
N ILE A 261 -14.41 -4.69 -1.74
CA ILE A 261 -13.32 -5.58 -2.13
C ILE A 261 -12.14 -5.28 -1.21
N ASN A 262 -11.54 -6.33 -0.65
CA ASN A 262 -10.30 -6.29 0.10
C ASN A 262 -9.21 -6.99 -0.71
N VAL A 263 -8.18 -6.24 -1.13
CA VAL A 263 -7.08 -6.79 -1.93
C VAL A 263 -5.96 -7.21 -1.00
N ASP A 264 -5.75 -8.51 -0.89
CA ASP A 264 -4.72 -9.15 -0.07
C ASP A 264 -3.70 -9.85 -0.99
N PHE A 265 -2.86 -9.05 -1.68
CA PHE A 265 -1.82 -9.55 -2.58
C PHE A 265 -0.47 -9.51 -1.88
N GLU A 266 0.12 -10.70 -1.67
CA GLU A 266 1.37 -10.87 -0.94
C GLU A 266 2.55 -11.28 -1.82
N LYS A 267 2.31 -11.67 -3.08
CA LYS A 267 3.34 -12.13 -4.02
C LYS A 267 3.77 -11.03 -4.99
N ILE A 268 4.10 -9.84 -4.44
CA ILE A 268 4.46 -8.67 -5.23
C ILE A 268 5.98 -8.41 -5.12
N SER A 269 6.71 -8.79 -6.17
CA SER A 269 8.13 -8.48 -6.31
C SER A 269 8.37 -6.99 -6.63
N LYS A 270 9.63 -6.54 -6.55
CA LYS A 270 9.99 -5.16 -6.93
C LYS A 270 9.62 -4.85 -8.38
N ASP A 271 9.83 -5.78 -9.29
CA ASP A 271 9.51 -5.61 -10.71
C ASP A 271 7.99 -5.60 -10.94
N CYS A 272 7.22 -6.29 -10.10
CA CYS A 272 5.77 -6.31 -10.15
C CYS A 272 5.12 -5.03 -9.63
N GLY A 273 5.79 -4.25 -8.76
CA GLY A 273 5.20 -3.13 -8.04
C GLY A 273 4.50 -2.08 -8.93
N VAL A 274 5.10 -1.71 -10.08
CA VAL A 274 4.49 -0.76 -11.02
C VAL A 274 3.22 -1.29 -11.67
N HIS A 275 3.12 -2.60 -11.86
CA HIS A 275 1.97 -3.28 -12.44
C HIS A 275 0.88 -3.49 -11.38
N TYR A 276 1.28 -3.80 -10.16
CA TYR A 276 0.39 -3.92 -9.01
C TYR A 276 -0.34 -2.61 -8.73
N ILE A 277 0.40 -1.49 -8.62
CA ILE A 277 -0.26 -0.21 -8.39
C ILE A 277 -1.15 0.22 -9.56
N GLN A 278 -0.82 -0.20 -10.79
CA GLN A 278 -1.69 0.01 -11.94
C GLN A 278 -2.98 -0.82 -11.86
N PHE A 279 -2.90 -2.07 -11.37
CA PHE A 279 -4.08 -2.88 -11.06
C PHE A 279 -4.98 -2.19 -10.02
N ILE A 280 -4.42 -1.67 -8.94
CA ILE A 280 -5.18 -0.93 -7.92
C ILE A 280 -5.86 0.31 -8.53
N ARG A 281 -5.17 1.07 -9.40
CA ARG A 281 -5.76 2.22 -10.11
C ARG A 281 -6.96 1.80 -10.96
N GLU A 282 -6.81 0.77 -11.78
CA GLU A 282 -7.87 0.26 -12.68
C GLU A 282 -9.05 -0.28 -11.89
N LEU A 283 -8.80 -1.06 -10.84
CA LEU A 283 -9.83 -1.60 -9.94
C LEU A 283 -10.58 -0.45 -9.22
N SER A 284 -9.87 0.56 -8.72
CA SER A 284 -10.46 1.69 -8.01
C SER A 284 -11.47 2.47 -8.86
N VAL A 285 -11.22 2.60 -10.17
CA VAL A 285 -12.18 3.22 -11.11
C VAL A 285 -13.49 2.42 -11.15
N LYS A 286 -13.38 1.10 -11.27
CA LYS A 286 -14.56 0.21 -11.31
C LYS A 286 -15.31 0.20 -9.97
N CYS A 287 -14.58 0.19 -8.87
CA CYS A 287 -15.19 0.29 -7.54
C CYS A 287 -15.98 1.58 -7.38
N ARG A 288 -15.40 2.76 -7.70
CA ARG A 288 -16.09 4.05 -7.63
C ARG A 288 -17.33 4.11 -8.54
N GLN A 289 -17.24 3.59 -9.77
CA GLN A 289 -18.37 3.54 -10.69
C GLN A 289 -19.56 2.74 -10.16
N ASN A 290 -19.32 1.78 -9.29
CA ASN A 290 -20.32 0.84 -8.77
C ASN A 290 -20.63 1.04 -7.27
N GLY A 291 -20.03 2.03 -6.60
CA GLY A 291 -20.22 2.28 -5.17
C GLY A 291 -19.68 1.17 -4.27
N ILE A 292 -18.65 0.43 -4.73
CA ILE A 292 -17.99 -0.66 -4.01
C ILE A 292 -16.80 -0.08 -3.24
N VAL A 293 -16.69 -0.38 -1.95
CA VAL A 293 -15.52 -0.01 -1.12
C VAL A 293 -14.29 -0.78 -1.61
N LEU A 294 -13.15 -0.10 -1.70
CA LEU A 294 -11.86 -0.71 -1.99
C LEU A 294 -10.93 -0.55 -0.81
N SER A 295 -10.52 -1.67 -0.20
CA SER A 295 -9.47 -1.74 0.80
C SER A 295 -8.29 -2.58 0.30
N VAL A 296 -7.08 -2.26 0.78
CA VAL A 296 -5.83 -2.90 0.33
C VAL A 296 -4.98 -3.24 1.54
N ASP A 297 -4.61 -4.51 1.67
CA ASP A 297 -3.77 -5.01 2.74
C ASP A 297 -2.29 -4.80 2.44
N ASN A 298 -1.53 -4.48 3.47
CA ASN A 298 -0.10 -4.23 3.39
C ASN A 298 0.62 -4.78 4.60
N TYR A 299 1.80 -5.34 4.39
CA TYR A 299 2.76 -5.56 5.47
C TYR A 299 3.15 -4.24 6.14
N VAL A 300 3.59 -4.30 7.39
CA VAL A 300 4.25 -3.17 8.05
C VAL A 300 5.36 -2.61 7.14
N PRO A 301 5.41 -1.28 6.92
CA PRO A 301 6.39 -0.67 6.01
C PRO A 301 7.82 -0.96 6.42
N LYS A 302 8.58 -1.52 5.50
CA LYS A 302 10.03 -1.78 5.66
C LYS A 302 10.74 -1.43 4.34
N GLY A 303 12.05 -1.26 4.38
CA GLY A 303 12.84 -0.91 3.19
C GLY A 303 12.73 -1.90 2.02
N TYR A 304 12.41 -3.15 2.30
CA TYR A 304 12.29 -4.22 1.30
C TYR A 304 10.91 -4.35 0.65
N ASN A 305 9.87 -3.66 1.16
CA ASN A 305 8.49 -3.77 0.66
C ASN A 305 7.90 -2.43 0.15
N GLN A 306 8.76 -1.51 -0.33
CA GLN A 306 8.37 -0.22 -0.86
C GLN A 306 7.66 -0.31 -2.23
N GLN A 307 7.77 -1.43 -2.92
CA GLN A 307 7.10 -1.70 -4.21
C GLN A 307 5.57 -1.69 -4.11
N TYR A 308 5.01 -1.84 -2.92
CA TYR A 308 3.57 -1.72 -2.70
C TYR A 308 3.04 -0.30 -2.91
N ASN A 309 3.91 0.74 -2.84
CA ASN A 309 3.57 2.15 -3.11
C ASN A 309 2.34 2.63 -2.34
N ARG A 310 2.41 2.59 -1.01
CA ARG A 310 1.30 2.95 -0.09
C ARG A 310 0.78 4.36 -0.30
N LYS A 311 1.66 5.28 -0.69
CA LYS A 311 1.27 6.65 -1.03
C LYS A 311 0.23 6.70 -2.14
N GLU A 312 0.43 5.97 -3.22
CA GLU A 312 -0.51 5.90 -4.33
C GLU A 312 -1.77 5.11 -3.95
N GLN A 313 -1.63 4.04 -3.16
CA GLN A 313 -2.78 3.34 -2.60
C GLN A 313 -3.66 4.28 -1.77
N GLY A 314 -3.08 5.16 -0.95
CA GLY A 314 -3.78 6.17 -0.17
C GLY A 314 -4.59 7.17 -1.01
N VAL A 315 -4.21 7.37 -2.28
CA VAL A 315 -4.99 8.18 -3.24
C VAL A 315 -6.12 7.35 -3.87
N MET A 316 -5.83 6.11 -4.27
CA MET A 316 -6.71 5.28 -5.10
C MET A 316 -7.75 4.49 -4.30
N ALA A 317 -7.35 3.91 -3.18
CA ALA A 317 -8.22 3.10 -2.32
C ALA A 317 -9.01 3.95 -1.32
N ASP A 318 -10.11 3.39 -0.83
CA ASP A 318 -10.87 3.98 0.26
C ASP A 318 -10.16 3.77 1.59
N TYR A 319 -9.59 2.57 1.79
CA TYR A 319 -8.84 2.21 2.99
C TYR A 319 -7.56 1.46 2.67
N VAL A 320 -6.54 1.69 3.48
CA VAL A 320 -5.25 0.98 3.46
C VAL A 320 -5.09 0.29 4.80
N ILE A 321 -4.95 -1.03 4.79
CA ILE A 321 -4.87 -1.83 5.98
C ILE A 321 -3.42 -2.23 6.23
N ILE A 322 -2.97 -2.11 7.47
CA ILE A 322 -1.67 -2.59 7.91
C ILE A 322 -1.87 -3.94 8.58
N MET A 323 -1.24 -4.98 8.11
CA MET A 323 -1.15 -6.26 8.81
C MET A 323 -0.13 -6.11 9.95
N GLY A 324 -0.60 -5.63 11.12
CA GLY A 324 0.22 -5.37 12.30
C GLY A 324 0.58 -6.65 13.06
N TYR A 325 0.89 -7.72 12.32
CA TYR A 325 1.22 -9.05 12.83
C TYR A 325 2.21 -9.74 11.88
N ASP A 326 2.58 -11.00 12.22
CA ASP A 326 3.63 -11.78 11.57
C ASP A 326 5.01 -11.13 11.64
N GLU A 327 5.27 -10.36 12.72
CA GLU A 327 6.60 -9.86 13.06
C GLU A 327 7.59 -11.03 13.15
N HIS A 328 7.21 -12.07 13.92
CA HIS A 328 7.79 -13.40 13.83
C HIS A 328 6.75 -14.38 13.30
N ASN A 329 7.07 -15.12 12.27
CA ASN A 329 6.19 -16.02 11.54
C ASN A 329 6.79 -17.43 11.44
N GLY A 330 6.06 -18.37 10.81
CA GLY A 330 6.48 -19.77 10.73
C GLY A 330 7.82 -20.05 10.06
N SER A 331 8.43 -19.07 9.40
CA SER A 331 9.76 -19.16 8.77
C SER A 331 10.86 -18.43 9.55
N SER A 332 10.53 -17.81 10.69
CA SER A 332 11.53 -17.13 11.52
C SER A 332 12.56 -18.08 12.09
N LEU A 333 13.82 -17.63 12.13
CA LEU A 333 14.96 -18.40 12.62
C LEU A 333 15.14 -18.32 14.15
N GLU A 334 14.37 -17.45 14.79
CA GLU A 334 14.30 -17.29 16.25
C GLU A 334 12.85 -17.15 16.69
N ALA A 335 12.56 -17.53 17.93
CA ALA A 335 11.28 -17.38 18.56
C ALA A 335 11.01 -15.90 18.87
N GLY A 336 9.72 -15.47 18.81
CA GLY A 336 9.36 -14.10 19.14
C GLY A 336 7.86 -13.85 19.07
N SER A 337 7.48 -12.63 19.48
CA SER A 337 6.09 -12.16 19.40
C SER A 337 5.65 -12.06 17.94
N VAL A 338 4.41 -12.43 17.67
CA VAL A 338 3.81 -12.21 16.34
C VAL A 338 3.45 -10.75 16.11
N SER A 339 3.36 -9.93 17.16
CA SER A 339 2.91 -8.54 17.08
C SER A 339 3.31 -7.75 18.33
N SER A 340 4.56 -7.32 18.41
CA SER A 340 5.01 -6.45 19.51
C SER A 340 4.41 -5.04 19.41
N TYR A 341 4.37 -4.34 20.54
CA TYR A 341 3.88 -2.95 20.59
C TYR A 341 4.66 -2.02 19.65
N GLU A 342 5.99 -2.09 19.69
CA GLU A 342 6.84 -1.22 18.86
C GLU A 342 6.73 -1.55 17.37
N PHE A 343 6.54 -2.80 17.00
CA PHE A 343 6.30 -3.22 15.61
C PHE A 343 5.01 -2.59 15.06
N VAL A 344 3.92 -2.63 15.82
CA VAL A 344 2.64 -2.03 15.41
C VAL A 344 2.74 -0.51 15.36
N LYS A 345 3.37 0.10 16.36
CA LYS A 345 3.57 1.55 16.42
C LYS A 345 4.39 2.06 15.23
N GLU A 346 5.51 1.42 14.92
CA GLU A 346 6.31 1.73 13.74
C GLU A 346 5.47 1.59 12.46
N GLY A 347 4.70 0.50 12.35
CA GLY A 347 3.80 0.26 11.22
C GLY A 347 2.82 1.39 10.99
N ILE A 348 2.18 1.88 12.05
CA ILE A 348 1.25 3.00 11.99
C ILE A 348 1.99 4.30 11.63
N GLU A 349 3.07 4.63 12.35
CA GLU A 349 3.82 5.87 12.16
C GLU A 349 4.41 6.00 10.75
N GLU A 350 4.94 4.91 10.19
CA GLU A 350 5.47 4.92 8.81
C GLU A 350 4.35 5.00 7.76
N THR A 351 3.23 4.32 7.99
CA THR A 351 2.12 4.34 7.02
C THR A 351 1.45 5.71 6.95
N ILE A 352 1.19 6.39 8.07
CA ILE A 352 0.52 7.70 8.07
C ILE A 352 1.39 8.84 7.51
N LYS A 353 2.69 8.61 7.27
CA LYS A 353 3.54 9.55 6.51
C LYS A 353 3.16 9.60 5.02
N GLU A 354 2.57 8.53 4.50
CA GLU A 354 2.25 8.36 3.08
C GLU A 354 0.73 8.34 2.82
N VAL A 355 -0.06 7.84 3.77
CA VAL A 355 -1.51 7.64 3.68
C VAL A 355 -2.21 8.52 4.72
N PRO A 356 -3.28 9.24 4.38
CA PRO A 356 -4.10 9.95 5.37
C PRO A 356 -4.58 9.01 6.48
N ALA A 357 -4.39 9.40 7.75
CA ALA A 357 -4.67 8.54 8.90
C ALA A 357 -6.13 8.02 8.92
N GLU A 358 -7.08 8.84 8.50
CA GLU A 358 -8.50 8.49 8.41
C GLU A 358 -8.84 7.46 7.31
N LYS A 359 -7.84 7.01 6.55
CA LYS A 359 -7.93 5.89 5.60
C LYS A 359 -7.19 4.64 6.08
N VAL A 360 -6.45 4.74 7.17
CA VAL A 360 -5.63 3.63 7.66
C VAL A 360 -6.41 2.80 8.66
N ILE A 361 -6.39 1.48 8.49
CA ILE A 361 -6.92 0.49 9.43
C ILE A 361 -5.74 -0.34 9.95
N ASN A 362 -5.63 -0.51 11.27
CA ASN A 362 -4.59 -1.36 11.84
C ASN A 362 -5.11 -2.77 12.11
N GLY A 363 -4.46 -3.77 11.51
CA GLY A 363 -4.72 -5.19 11.75
C GLY A 363 -4.03 -5.67 13.02
N ILE A 364 -4.77 -6.42 13.85
CA ILE A 364 -4.31 -7.08 15.07
C ILE A 364 -4.48 -8.59 14.94
N PRO A 365 -3.62 -9.42 15.56
CA PRO A 365 -3.78 -10.86 15.54
C PRO A 365 -4.73 -11.35 16.62
N PHE A 366 -5.60 -12.31 16.29
CA PHE A 366 -6.32 -13.15 17.24
C PHE A 366 -5.64 -14.52 17.45
N PHE A 367 -4.40 -14.60 16.99
CA PHE A 367 -3.55 -15.78 17.12
C PHE A 367 -2.17 -15.39 17.68
N THR A 368 -1.48 -16.39 18.18
CA THR A 368 -0.07 -16.32 18.49
C THR A 368 0.66 -17.57 17.99
N ARG A 369 1.94 -17.70 18.29
CA ARG A 369 2.74 -18.88 17.97
C ARG A 369 3.31 -19.50 19.24
N LEU A 370 3.10 -20.82 19.35
CA LEU A 370 3.86 -21.66 20.27
C LEU A 370 5.13 -22.08 19.56
N TRP A 371 6.25 -21.61 20.04
CA TRP A 371 7.57 -21.92 19.53
C TRP A 371 8.14 -23.16 20.23
N SER A 372 8.92 -23.94 19.50
CA SER A 372 9.63 -25.11 20.00
C SER A 372 11.07 -25.00 19.53
N GLU A 373 12.00 -24.98 20.47
CA GLU A 373 13.43 -24.83 20.26
C GLU A 373 14.21 -26.05 20.71
N THR A 374 15.10 -26.52 19.86
CA THR A 374 16.05 -27.58 20.19
C THR A 374 17.43 -27.21 19.69
N PRO A 375 18.54 -27.58 20.41
CA PRO A 375 19.87 -27.35 19.90
C PRO A 375 20.09 -28.07 18.58
N LYS A 376 20.67 -27.38 17.58
CA LYS A 376 21.04 -27.99 16.30
C LYS A 376 22.15 -28.98 16.49
N THR A 377 22.06 -30.10 15.80
CA THR A 377 23.15 -31.08 15.70
C THR A 377 24.30 -30.49 14.86
N GLN A 378 25.52 -31.04 15.03
CA GLN A 378 26.66 -30.63 14.22
C GLN A 378 26.45 -30.89 12.71
N GLU A 379 25.64 -31.89 12.36
CA GLU A 379 25.26 -32.18 10.98
C GLU A 379 24.38 -31.09 10.41
N GLU A 380 23.36 -30.63 11.13
CA GLU A 380 22.47 -29.52 10.72
C GLU A 380 23.25 -28.22 10.54
N LEU A 381 24.12 -27.87 11.51
CA LEU A 381 25.00 -26.70 11.40
C LEU A 381 25.95 -26.76 10.17
N ASN A 382 26.43 -27.94 9.84
CA ASN A 382 27.27 -28.13 8.65
C ASN A 382 26.47 -28.02 7.34
N GLN A 383 25.23 -28.48 7.32
CA GLN A 383 24.34 -28.37 6.16
C GLN A 383 23.94 -26.92 5.87
N GLU A 384 23.78 -26.13 6.91
CA GLU A 384 23.38 -24.71 6.82
C GLU A 384 24.60 -23.77 6.65
N ALA A 385 25.84 -24.30 6.66
CA ALA A 385 27.05 -23.49 6.55
C ALA A 385 27.01 -22.54 5.33
N GLY A 386 27.17 -21.24 5.58
CA GLY A 386 27.13 -20.20 4.56
C GLY A 386 25.73 -19.66 4.25
N THR A 387 24.72 -20.08 4.97
CA THR A 387 23.38 -19.48 4.98
C THR A 387 23.18 -18.65 6.25
N GLU A 388 22.16 -17.79 6.27
CA GLU A 388 21.77 -17.03 7.47
C GLU A 388 21.43 -17.95 8.65
N ALA A 389 20.82 -19.10 8.39
CA ALA A 389 20.46 -20.07 9.41
C ALA A 389 21.66 -20.65 10.20
N ALA A 390 22.88 -20.58 9.66
CA ALA A 390 24.09 -21.01 10.34
C ALA A 390 24.45 -20.16 11.57
N ASP A 391 24.00 -18.91 11.62
CA ASP A 391 24.25 -18.00 12.73
C ASP A 391 23.34 -18.29 13.95
N TYR A 392 22.31 -19.12 13.77
CA TYR A 392 21.35 -19.49 14.81
C TYR A 392 21.61 -20.91 15.33
N PRO A 393 22.03 -21.08 16.60
CA PRO A 393 22.40 -22.39 17.14
C PRO A 393 21.19 -23.29 17.44
N MET A 394 19.99 -22.72 17.50
CA MET A 394 18.74 -23.44 17.79
C MET A 394 17.99 -23.74 16.49
N LYS A 395 17.39 -24.91 16.43
CA LYS A 395 16.35 -25.26 15.46
C LYS A 395 15.01 -24.82 16.02
N VAL A 396 14.38 -23.92 15.32
CA VAL A 396 13.11 -23.31 15.73
C VAL A 396 11.97 -23.80 14.84
N THR A 397 10.88 -24.20 15.45
CA THR A 397 9.61 -24.52 14.77
C THR A 397 8.46 -23.87 15.52
N SER A 398 7.32 -23.64 14.86
CA SER A 398 6.20 -23.05 15.55
C SER A 398 4.85 -23.56 15.05
N GLU A 399 3.85 -23.51 15.95
CA GLU A 399 2.43 -23.77 15.68
C GLU A 399 1.63 -22.50 15.94
N ALA A 400 0.78 -22.10 14.99
CA ALA A 400 -0.13 -20.98 15.18
C ALA A 400 -1.33 -21.43 16.04
N LEU A 401 -1.66 -20.69 17.10
CA LEU A 401 -2.70 -20.99 18.07
C LEU A 401 -3.62 -19.79 18.26
N GLY A 402 -4.93 -20.02 18.26
CA GLY A 402 -5.89 -19.01 18.71
C GLY A 402 -5.74 -18.69 20.20
N MET A 403 -6.25 -17.55 20.64
CA MET A 403 -6.05 -17.00 21.99
C MET A 403 -6.38 -17.98 23.12
N SER A 404 -7.55 -18.65 23.04
CA SER A 404 -7.96 -19.61 24.08
C SER A 404 -7.07 -20.84 24.11
N THR A 405 -6.74 -21.40 22.94
CA THR A 405 -5.86 -22.57 22.84
C THR A 405 -4.45 -22.26 23.35
N ALA A 406 -3.92 -21.06 23.10
CA ALA A 406 -2.64 -20.63 23.64
C ALA A 406 -2.62 -20.61 25.19
N ARG A 407 -3.66 -20.06 25.83
CA ARG A 407 -3.80 -20.06 27.27
C ARG A 407 -3.91 -21.49 27.83
N ASP A 408 -4.68 -22.37 27.17
CA ASP A 408 -4.82 -23.77 27.56
C ASP A 408 -3.47 -24.51 27.52
N LYS A 409 -2.62 -24.27 26.50
CA LYS A 409 -1.30 -24.89 26.42
C LYS A 409 -0.41 -24.51 27.60
N ILE A 410 -0.37 -23.24 28.00
CA ILE A 410 0.39 -22.75 29.14
C ILE A 410 -0.13 -23.42 30.44
N SER A 411 -1.46 -23.45 30.63
CA SER A 411 -2.10 -24.09 31.81
C SER A 411 -1.78 -25.57 31.89
N GLN A 412 -1.82 -26.29 30.78
CA GLN A 412 -1.49 -27.72 30.71
C GLN A 412 -0.01 -27.98 31.04
N ALA A 413 0.88 -27.07 30.64
CA ALA A 413 2.28 -27.15 30.97
C ALA A 413 2.57 -26.78 32.43
N GLY A 414 1.63 -26.15 33.14
CA GLY A 414 1.84 -25.62 34.49
C GLY A 414 2.83 -24.45 34.50
N ALA A 415 3.00 -23.76 33.37
CA ALA A 415 3.93 -22.62 33.25
C ALA A 415 3.24 -21.33 33.76
N GLU A 416 4.07 -20.41 34.26
CA GLU A 416 3.62 -19.07 34.68
C GLU A 416 3.84 -18.06 33.56
N THR A 417 2.94 -17.08 33.47
CA THR A 417 3.06 -15.96 32.55
C THR A 417 3.66 -14.76 33.27
N THR A 418 4.57 -14.06 32.59
CA THR A 418 5.15 -12.79 33.02
C THR A 418 5.05 -11.75 31.88
N LEU A 419 4.96 -10.48 32.22
CA LEU A 419 4.97 -9.43 31.21
C LEU A 419 6.39 -9.33 30.60
N ASP A 420 6.49 -9.47 29.30
CA ASP A 420 7.69 -9.07 28.55
C ASP A 420 7.55 -7.58 28.19
N GLU A 421 8.26 -6.72 28.93
CA GLU A 421 8.21 -5.27 28.74
C GLU A 421 8.76 -4.84 27.36
N THR A 422 9.57 -5.68 26.71
CA THR A 422 10.16 -5.39 25.41
C THR A 422 9.11 -5.47 24.29
N THR A 423 8.28 -6.50 24.34
CA THR A 423 7.24 -6.75 23.33
C THR A 423 5.87 -6.20 23.73
N GLY A 424 5.63 -6.00 25.04
CA GLY A 424 4.33 -5.64 25.59
C GLY A 424 3.34 -6.82 25.68
N ASN A 425 3.82 -8.04 25.50
CA ASN A 425 3.02 -9.25 25.59
C ASN A 425 3.20 -9.98 26.95
N ASN A 426 2.20 -10.70 27.39
CA ASN A 426 2.39 -11.74 28.39
C ASN A 426 3.16 -12.91 27.76
N TYR A 427 4.22 -13.33 28.42
CA TYR A 427 5.16 -14.35 27.94
C TYR A 427 5.19 -15.53 28.88
N ALA A 428 5.30 -16.73 28.33
CA ALA A 428 5.56 -17.95 29.08
C ALA A 428 6.61 -18.82 28.39
N THR A 429 7.40 -19.54 29.20
CA THR A 429 8.36 -20.52 28.72
C THR A 429 8.37 -21.72 29.64
N TRP A 430 8.64 -22.90 29.06
CA TRP A 430 8.83 -24.14 29.80
C TRP A 430 9.68 -25.15 29.03
N GLU A 431 10.19 -26.14 29.72
CA GLU A 431 10.92 -27.26 29.12
C GLU A 431 10.17 -28.56 29.24
N ALA A 432 10.08 -29.33 28.19
CA ALA A 432 9.56 -30.70 28.20
C ALA A 432 10.29 -31.55 27.16
N ASP A 433 10.70 -32.76 27.55
CA ASP A 433 11.35 -33.76 26.69
C ASP A 433 12.59 -33.21 25.92
N GLY A 434 13.35 -32.26 26.51
CA GLY A 434 14.53 -31.67 25.93
C GLY A 434 14.23 -30.60 24.87
N VAL A 435 12.99 -30.11 24.80
CA VAL A 435 12.54 -29.02 23.97
C VAL A 435 12.20 -27.82 24.85
N THR A 436 12.68 -26.64 24.49
CA THR A 436 12.25 -25.39 25.10
C THR A 436 11.05 -24.86 24.33
N TYR A 437 9.97 -24.56 25.06
CA TYR A 437 8.77 -23.97 24.51
C TYR A 437 8.66 -22.51 24.95
N GLU A 438 8.28 -21.64 24.02
CA GLU A 438 8.09 -20.21 24.26
C GLU A 438 6.81 -19.72 23.58
N ILE A 439 6.12 -18.78 24.21
CA ILE A 439 4.91 -18.21 23.68
C ILE A 439 4.70 -16.78 24.21
N TRP A 440 4.43 -15.85 23.31
CA TRP A 440 3.96 -14.49 23.60
C TRP A 440 2.47 -14.42 23.32
N LEU A 441 1.68 -14.22 24.37
CA LEU A 441 0.22 -14.22 24.25
C LEU A 441 -0.30 -12.97 23.58
N GLU A 442 -1.28 -13.16 22.71
CA GLU A 442 -2.18 -12.09 22.31
C GLU A 442 -3.42 -12.14 23.23
N ASP A 443 -3.58 -11.13 24.05
CA ASP A 443 -4.66 -10.97 25.01
C ASP A 443 -4.95 -9.48 25.27
N ALA A 444 -5.73 -9.15 26.27
CA ALA A 444 -6.06 -7.77 26.62
C ALA A 444 -4.80 -6.91 26.88
N THR A 445 -3.74 -7.50 27.46
CA THR A 445 -2.50 -6.79 27.79
C THR A 445 -1.78 -6.29 26.53
N SER A 446 -1.72 -7.12 25.50
CA SER A 446 -1.02 -6.79 24.23
C SER A 446 -1.92 -5.99 23.26
N ILE A 447 -3.24 -6.25 23.26
CA ILE A 447 -4.17 -5.66 22.28
C ILE A 447 -4.61 -4.26 22.69
N GLU A 448 -4.85 -3.97 23.99
CA GLU A 448 -5.32 -2.66 24.42
C GLU A 448 -4.38 -1.51 24.01
N PRO A 449 -3.06 -1.60 24.18
CA PRO A 449 -2.15 -0.56 23.71
C PRO A 449 -2.19 -0.34 22.18
N LYS A 450 -2.41 -1.40 21.40
CA LYS A 450 -2.55 -1.31 19.93
C LYS A 450 -3.85 -0.58 19.54
N LEU A 451 -4.94 -0.80 20.26
CA LEU A 451 -6.19 -0.05 20.08
C LEU A 451 -6.06 1.42 20.53
N GLN A 452 -5.26 1.70 21.56
CA GLN A 452 -4.92 3.08 21.95
C GLN A 452 -4.15 3.78 20.84
N LEU A 453 -3.14 3.14 20.22
CA LEU A 453 -2.42 3.69 19.06
C LEU A 453 -3.36 4.02 17.92
N MET A 454 -4.33 3.16 17.60
CA MET A 454 -5.36 3.41 16.59
C MET A 454 -6.10 4.73 16.89
N LYS A 455 -6.56 4.92 18.13
CA LYS A 455 -7.34 6.08 18.54
C LYS A 455 -6.51 7.36 18.61
N GLU A 456 -5.30 7.30 19.15
CA GLU A 456 -4.37 8.43 19.25
C GLU A 456 -3.96 8.97 17.88
N ASN A 457 -3.73 8.07 16.92
CA ASN A 457 -3.39 8.43 15.53
C ASN A 457 -4.62 8.71 14.66
N LYS A 458 -5.84 8.62 15.20
CA LYS A 458 -7.11 8.89 14.49
C LYS A 458 -7.27 8.03 13.23
N LEU A 459 -6.92 6.76 13.34
CA LEU A 459 -7.09 5.82 12.24
C LEU A 459 -8.57 5.56 11.95
N ALA A 460 -8.87 5.03 10.76
CA ALA A 460 -10.23 4.66 10.35
C ALA A 460 -10.83 3.55 11.21
N GLY A 461 -9.97 2.67 11.76
CA GLY A 461 -10.43 1.57 12.58
C GLY A 461 -9.37 0.51 12.83
N THR A 462 -9.86 -0.66 13.25
CA THR A 462 -9.05 -1.86 13.48
C THR A 462 -9.61 -3.04 12.68
N ALA A 463 -8.74 -4.00 12.38
CA ALA A 463 -9.07 -5.27 11.74
C ALA A 463 -8.48 -6.42 12.55
N ALA A 464 -9.05 -7.62 12.47
CA ALA A 464 -8.54 -8.77 13.23
C ALA A 464 -8.39 -10.03 12.37
N TRP A 465 -7.21 -10.64 12.40
CA TRP A 465 -6.95 -11.94 11.80
C TRP A 465 -6.87 -13.02 12.89
N ALA A 466 -7.79 -13.99 12.96
CA ALA A 466 -8.99 -14.10 12.17
C ALA A 466 -10.16 -14.53 13.08
N LEU A 467 -11.37 -14.24 12.63
CA LEU A 467 -12.60 -14.57 13.34
C LEU A 467 -12.68 -16.07 13.67
N GLY A 468 -12.93 -16.38 14.94
CA GLY A 468 -12.95 -17.72 15.51
C GLY A 468 -11.63 -18.17 16.12
N GLN A 469 -10.61 -17.29 16.18
CA GLN A 469 -9.36 -17.49 16.92
C GLN A 469 -9.30 -16.66 18.20
N GLU A 470 -10.20 -15.70 18.34
CA GLU A 470 -10.32 -14.83 19.50
C GLU A 470 -10.81 -15.55 20.75
N SER A 471 -10.53 -14.96 21.89
CA SER A 471 -11.25 -15.27 23.14
C SER A 471 -12.44 -14.33 23.29
N SER A 472 -13.53 -14.81 23.87
CA SER A 472 -14.81 -14.08 23.99
C SER A 472 -14.71 -12.74 24.72
N ASP A 473 -13.73 -12.60 25.63
CA ASP A 473 -13.47 -11.39 26.41
C ASP A 473 -12.87 -10.24 25.57
N ILE A 474 -12.24 -10.55 24.45
CA ILE A 474 -11.55 -9.53 23.65
C ILE A 474 -12.50 -8.55 22.97
N TRP A 475 -13.72 -8.99 22.63
CA TRP A 475 -14.72 -8.13 22.01
C TRP A 475 -15.19 -6.99 22.92
N ASP A 476 -15.30 -7.23 24.23
CA ASP A 476 -15.64 -6.20 25.21
C ASP A 476 -14.53 -5.14 25.33
N LEU A 477 -13.28 -5.54 25.11
CA LEU A 477 -12.15 -4.62 25.04
C LEU A 477 -12.22 -3.77 23.77
N ILE A 478 -12.33 -4.38 22.59
CA ILE A 478 -12.38 -3.69 21.30
C ILE A 478 -13.53 -2.67 21.29
N LEU A 479 -14.69 -3.06 21.81
CA LEU A 479 -15.90 -2.23 21.85
C LEU A 479 -15.68 -0.87 22.55
N LYS A 480 -14.76 -0.77 23.52
CA LYS A 480 -14.40 0.50 24.20
C LYS A 480 -13.72 1.51 23.27
N TYR A 481 -13.13 1.04 22.18
CA TYR A 481 -12.31 1.85 21.27
C TYR A 481 -13.00 2.17 19.94
N VAL A 482 -13.99 1.38 19.54
CA VAL A 482 -14.67 1.52 18.24
C VAL A 482 -16.05 2.18 18.31
N ASN A 483 -16.51 2.54 19.51
CA ASN A 483 -17.77 3.27 19.77
C ASN A 483 -17.55 4.78 19.89
#